data_715f58cd924799f770c1a4a0aa99a702
#
_entry.id   715f58cd924799f770c1a4a0aa99a702
#
_cell.length_a   1.000
_cell.length_b   1.000
_cell.length_c   1.000
_cell.angle_alpha   90.00
_cell.angle_beta   90.00
_cell.angle_gamma   90.00
#
_symmetry.space_group_name_H-M   'P 1'
#
loop_
_entity.id
_entity.type
_entity.pdbx_description
1 polymer ?
#
loop_
_entity_poly.entity_id
_entity_poly.type
_entity_poly.pdbx_seq_one_letter_code
_entity_poly.pdbx_strand_id
1 'polypeptide(L)'
;QGIQVHEYVLTIFERLHFKQLPYYLELMLHLANQGIPVPKPMTNRSGHLLIEIKGKPASIVTKLPGQSELAPKEEHCAAVGEMLAKMHLAGRSFSLSQPNLRSMQWWQETVPLILPHINEQQKELLLSEMQYQERFFQSSIYQSLPAGPCHCDLFRDNVLFTLKNNQTILGGFFDFYFAGNDKWLFDLA
;
A
#
# COMPACT_ATOMS: atom_id res chain seq x y z
N GLN A 1 12.86 -36.68 1.68
CA GLN A 1 12.81 -35.25 1.93
C GLN A 1 12.55 -34.59 0.58
N GLY A 2 11.34 -33.99 0.40
CA GLY A 2 10.98 -33.28 -0.84
C GLY A 2 11.83 -32.02 -0.98
N ILE A 3 12.15 -31.66 -2.23
CA ILE A 3 12.79 -30.38 -2.55
C ILE A 3 11.78 -29.27 -2.24
N GLN A 4 12.08 -28.40 -1.29
CA GLN A 4 11.27 -27.22 -1.01
C GLN A 4 11.64 -26.15 -2.05
N VAL A 5 10.68 -25.84 -2.95
CA VAL A 5 10.84 -24.78 -3.96
C VAL A 5 10.41 -23.46 -3.33
N HIS A 6 11.28 -22.46 -3.38
CA HIS A 6 11.00 -21.10 -2.97
C HIS A 6 10.87 -20.22 -4.20
N GLU A 7 9.78 -19.48 -4.31
CA GLU A 7 9.53 -18.54 -5.39
C GLU A 7 9.75 -17.10 -4.91
N TYR A 8 10.38 -16.31 -5.77
CA TYR A 8 10.70 -14.92 -5.52
C TYR A 8 10.29 -14.05 -6.70
N VAL A 9 10.09 -12.76 -6.43
CA VAL A 9 9.86 -11.72 -7.44
C VAL A 9 11.04 -10.76 -7.41
N LEU A 10 11.68 -10.55 -8.55
CA LEU A 10 12.67 -9.49 -8.77
C LEU A 10 11.94 -8.26 -9.33
N THR A 11 12.02 -7.15 -8.61
CA THR A 11 11.51 -5.85 -9.07
C THR A 11 12.67 -4.93 -9.40
N ILE A 12 12.68 -4.38 -10.63
CA ILE A 12 13.60 -3.32 -11.07
C ILE A 12 12.80 -2.04 -11.15
N PHE A 13 13.22 -1.01 -10.41
CA PHE A 13 12.47 0.24 -10.29
C PHE A 13 12.86 1.22 -11.40
N GLU A 14 11.90 1.52 -12.27
CA GLU A 14 12.09 2.45 -13.39
C GLU A 14 11.83 3.91 -13.01
N ARG A 15 10.96 4.14 -12.02
CA ARG A 15 10.47 5.48 -11.64
C ARG A 15 10.88 5.91 -10.24
N LEU A 16 11.14 4.96 -9.35
CA LEU A 16 11.56 5.23 -7.98
C LEU A 16 13.09 5.18 -7.86
N HIS A 17 13.63 6.13 -7.11
CA HIS A 17 15.07 6.24 -6.88
C HIS A 17 15.50 5.60 -5.56
N PHE A 18 16.80 5.30 -5.41
CA PHE A 18 17.38 4.68 -4.22
C PHE A 18 16.96 5.34 -2.89
N LYS A 19 16.77 6.66 -2.87
CA LYS A 19 16.42 7.40 -1.64
C LYS A 19 14.94 7.21 -1.21
N GLN A 20 14.05 6.83 -2.13
CA GLN A 20 12.61 6.68 -1.88
C GLN A 20 12.25 5.28 -1.42
N LEU A 21 13.03 4.28 -1.82
CA LEU A 21 12.71 2.86 -1.65
C LEU A 21 12.87 2.30 -0.23
N PRO A 22 13.79 2.80 0.62
CA PRO A 22 14.00 2.22 1.94
C PRO A 22 12.73 2.15 2.80
N TYR A 23 11.90 3.21 2.80
CA TYR A 23 10.65 3.21 3.57
C TYR A 23 9.74 2.03 3.19
N TYR A 24 9.51 1.81 1.91
CA TYR A 24 8.61 0.77 1.41
C TYR A 24 9.13 -0.64 1.73
N LEU A 25 10.41 -0.87 1.51
CA LEU A 25 11.01 -2.19 1.75
C LEU A 25 11.10 -2.50 3.24
N GLU A 26 11.47 -1.52 4.07
CA GLU A 26 11.52 -1.69 5.52
C GLU A 26 10.11 -1.88 6.12
N LEU A 27 9.08 -1.19 5.59
CA LEU A 27 7.70 -1.40 6.00
C LEU A 27 7.24 -2.83 5.67
N MET A 28 7.45 -3.29 4.43
CA MET A 28 7.11 -4.67 4.06
C MET A 28 7.86 -5.70 4.92
N LEU A 29 9.14 -5.48 5.18
CA LEU A 29 9.93 -6.35 6.05
C LEU A 29 9.37 -6.39 7.48
N HIS A 30 9.06 -5.22 8.03
CA HIS A 30 8.44 -5.08 9.36
C HIS A 30 7.12 -5.83 9.44
N LEU A 31 6.20 -5.58 8.50
CA LEU A 31 4.88 -6.23 8.45
C LEU A 31 4.98 -7.75 8.29
N ALA A 32 5.86 -8.22 7.40
CA ALA A 32 6.10 -9.65 7.21
C ALA A 32 6.63 -10.33 8.49
N ASN A 33 7.52 -9.65 9.23
CA ASN A 33 8.03 -10.14 10.50
C ASN A 33 6.97 -10.15 11.62
N GLN A 34 5.92 -9.34 11.50
CA GLN A 34 4.74 -9.34 12.38
C GLN A 34 3.67 -10.36 11.93
N GLY A 35 3.95 -11.18 10.91
CA GLY A 35 3.04 -12.20 10.42
C GLY A 35 1.95 -11.70 9.47
N ILE A 36 2.05 -10.45 8.98
CA ILE A 36 1.14 -9.94 7.94
C ILE A 36 1.58 -10.54 6.60
N PRO A 37 0.65 -11.10 5.80
CA PRO A 37 0.96 -11.70 4.50
C PRO A 37 1.22 -10.62 3.45
N VAL A 38 2.46 -10.14 3.42
CA VAL A 38 3.00 -9.18 2.45
C VAL A 38 4.28 -9.73 1.84
N PRO A 39 4.71 -9.28 0.65
CA PRO A 39 5.98 -9.69 0.08
C PRO A 39 7.12 -9.34 1.02
N LYS A 40 7.84 -10.35 1.52
CA LYS A 40 8.98 -10.14 2.41
C LYS A 40 10.22 -9.82 1.60
N PRO A 41 10.81 -8.61 1.73
CA PRO A 41 12.07 -8.29 1.09
C PRO A 41 13.21 -9.16 1.61
N MET A 42 14.05 -9.59 0.68
CA MET A 42 15.21 -10.45 0.96
C MET A 42 16.48 -9.61 0.97
N THR A 43 17.31 -9.81 1.96
CA THR A 43 18.62 -9.18 2.01
C THR A 43 19.60 -9.90 1.09
N ASN A 44 20.51 -9.16 0.47
CA ASN A 44 21.68 -9.71 -0.18
C ASN A 44 22.70 -10.25 0.86
N ARG A 45 23.81 -10.81 0.40
CA ARG A 45 24.87 -11.35 1.28
C ARG A 45 25.51 -10.30 2.19
N SER A 46 25.38 -9.01 1.85
CA SER A 46 25.88 -7.87 2.64
C SER A 46 24.82 -7.26 3.56
N GLY A 47 23.62 -7.86 3.65
CA GLY A 47 22.54 -7.39 4.51
C GLY A 47 21.66 -6.28 3.92
N HIS A 48 21.83 -5.90 2.66
CA HIS A 48 21.06 -4.82 2.03
C HIS A 48 19.81 -5.35 1.33
N LEU A 49 18.68 -4.65 1.47
CA LEU A 49 17.42 -4.93 0.79
C LEU A 49 17.40 -4.44 -0.67
N LEU A 50 18.22 -3.44 -0.98
CA LEU A 50 18.38 -2.86 -2.30
C LEU A 50 19.68 -3.30 -2.94
N ILE A 51 19.61 -3.59 -4.23
CA ILE A 51 20.76 -3.84 -5.10
C ILE A 51 20.69 -2.91 -6.31
N GLU A 52 21.77 -2.78 -7.03
CA GLU A 52 21.81 -2.07 -8.31
C GLU A 52 21.91 -3.04 -9.47
N ILE A 53 21.05 -2.88 -10.48
CA ILE A 53 21.09 -3.63 -11.73
C ILE A 53 21.10 -2.62 -12.88
N LYS A 54 22.21 -2.53 -13.59
CA LYS A 54 22.40 -1.59 -14.73
C LYS A 54 22.02 -0.15 -14.39
N GLY A 55 22.49 0.35 -13.25
CA GLY A 55 22.23 1.71 -12.80
C GLY A 55 20.85 1.96 -12.19
N LYS A 56 20.01 0.93 -12.08
CA LYS A 56 18.66 1.03 -11.51
C LYS A 56 18.56 0.30 -10.17
N PRO A 57 17.79 0.85 -9.21
CA PRO A 57 17.52 0.12 -7.98
C PRO A 57 16.67 -1.11 -8.26
N ALA A 58 16.96 -2.19 -7.53
CA ALA A 58 16.21 -3.43 -7.61
C ALA A 58 16.10 -4.08 -6.22
N SER A 59 15.06 -4.87 -6.01
CA SER A 59 14.84 -5.65 -4.80
C SER A 59 14.27 -7.02 -5.15
N ILE A 60 14.55 -7.99 -4.31
CA ILE A 60 13.98 -9.35 -4.38
C ILE A 60 13.04 -9.50 -3.19
N VAL A 61 11.82 -9.94 -3.46
CA VAL A 61 10.81 -10.20 -2.43
C VAL A 61 10.27 -11.62 -2.56
N THR A 62 9.73 -12.19 -1.49
CA THR A 62 8.99 -13.46 -1.57
C THR A 62 7.74 -13.30 -2.43
N LYS A 63 7.43 -14.32 -3.23
CA LYS A 63 6.18 -14.37 -3.99
C LYS A 63 5.04 -14.81 -3.07
N LEU A 64 3.98 -14.03 -3.02
CA LEU A 64 2.76 -14.40 -2.31
C LEU A 64 1.96 -15.44 -3.12
N PRO A 65 1.20 -16.33 -2.43
CA PRO A 65 0.33 -17.28 -3.08
C PRO A 65 -0.98 -16.63 -3.53
N GLY A 66 -1.58 -17.18 -4.60
CA GLY A 66 -2.93 -16.82 -5.01
C GLY A 66 -2.99 -15.93 -6.25
N GLN A 67 -4.18 -15.39 -6.48
CA GLN A 67 -4.52 -14.52 -7.60
C GLN A 67 -5.46 -13.42 -7.13
N SER A 68 -5.49 -12.29 -7.85
CA SER A 68 -6.42 -11.21 -7.56
C SER A 68 -7.84 -11.58 -7.99
N GLU A 69 -8.83 -11.23 -7.14
CA GLU A 69 -10.25 -11.39 -7.45
C GLU A 69 -10.82 -10.05 -7.96
N LEU A 70 -11.07 -9.98 -9.26
CA LEU A 70 -11.51 -8.74 -9.89
C LEU A 70 -13.01 -8.44 -9.69
N ALA A 71 -13.78 -9.44 -9.24
CA ALA A 71 -15.20 -9.32 -8.88
C ALA A 71 -15.43 -9.76 -7.42
N PRO A 72 -14.87 -9.02 -6.44
CA PRO A 72 -14.88 -9.43 -5.04
C PRO A 72 -16.31 -9.52 -4.51
N LYS A 73 -16.54 -10.54 -3.68
CA LYS A 73 -17.80 -10.77 -2.95
C LYS A 73 -17.65 -10.30 -1.50
N GLU A 74 -18.73 -10.35 -0.75
CA GLU A 74 -18.76 -9.94 0.66
C GLU A 74 -17.68 -10.64 1.51
N GLU A 75 -17.48 -11.95 1.31
CA GLU A 75 -16.47 -12.72 2.01
C GLU A 75 -15.03 -12.23 1.75
N HIS A 76 -14.74 -11.75 0.52
CA HIS A 76 -13.46 -11.18 0.17
C HIS A 76 -13.25 -9.84 0.87
N CYS A 77 -14.28 -8.98 0.87
CA CYS A 77 -14.24 -7.69 1.56
C CYS A 77 -14.06 -7.86 3.08
N ALA A 78 -14.74 -8.83 3.69
CA ALA A 78 -14.59 -9.15 5.11
C ALA A 78 -13.14 -9.58 5.44
N ALA A 79 -12.55 -10.47 4.62
CA ALA A 79 -11.18 -10.94 4.80
C ALA A 79 -10.15 -9.81 4.63
N VAL A 80 -10.38 -8.90 3.67
CA VAL A 80 -9.55 -7.70 3.46
C VAL A 80 -9.64 -6.78 4.67
N GLY A 81 -10.84 -6.44 5.13
CA GLY A 81 -11.04 -5.55 6.28
C GLY A 81 -10.39 -6.08 7.56
N GLU A 82 -10.52 -7.39 7.84
CA GLU A 82 -9.86 -8.03 8.98
C GLU A 82 -8.33 -7.93 8.88
N MET A 83 -7.76 -8.23 7.71
CA MET A 83 -6.31 -8.21 7.51
C MET A 83 -5.77 -6.78 7.50
N LEU A 84 -6.51 -5.83 6.93
CA LEU A 84 -6.15 -4.41 6.94
C LEU A 84 -6.06 -3.87 8.37
N ALA A 85 -7.02 -4.22 9.23
CA ALA A 85 -6.96 -3.85 10.64
C ALA A 85 -5.72 -4.45 11.33
N LYS A 86 -5.38 -5.72 11.06
CA LYS A 86 -4.16 -6.35 11.57
C LYS A 86 -2.90 -5.65 11.06
N MET A 87 -2.85 -5.29 9.78
CA MET A 87 -1.74 -4.55 9.17
C MET A 87 -1.54 -3.18 9.83
N HIS A 88 -2.60 -2.41 10.02
CA HIS A 88 -2.53 -1.11 10.70
C HIS A 88 -2.04 -1.25 12.15
N LEU A 89 -2.52 -2.25 12.88
CA LEU A 89 -2.07 -2.50 14.25
C LEU A 89 -0.59 -2.91 14.32
N ALA A 90 -0.14 -3.79 13.40
CA ALA A 90 1.25 -4.19 13.28
C ALA A 90 2.15 -3.00 12.90
N GLY A 91 1.67 -2.10 12.05
CA GLY A 91 2.38 -0.89 11.61
C GLY A 91 2.64 0.13 12.73
N ARG A 92 1.94 0.08 13.87
CA ARG A 92 2.14 1.02 15.00
C ARG A 92 3.57 1.05 15.55
N SER A 93 4.26 -0.07 15.51
CA SER A 93 5.63 -0.19 16.01
C SER A 93 6.69 0.08 14.93
N PHE A 94 6.29 0.43 13.72
CA PHE A 94 7.22 0.77 12.65
C PHE A 94 7.86 2.14 12.91
N SER A 95 9.20 2.20 12.84
CA SER A 95 9.95 3.37 13.31
C SER A 95 10.22 4.44 12.24
N LEU A 96 10.16 4.07 10.96
CA LEU A 96 10.34 5.04 9.88
C LEU A 96 9.02 5.76 9.58
N SER A 97 9.13 6.99 9.10
CA SER A 97 7.97 7.80 8.74
C SER A 97 8.17 8.42 7.36
N GLN A 98 7.13 8.33 6.54
CA GLN A 98 7.00 9.01 5.26
C GLN A 98 5.55 9.47 5.13
N PRO A 99 5.26 10.72 4.79
CA PRO A 99 3.89 11.16 4.59
C PRO A 99 3.25 10.43 3.40
N ASN A 100 1.93 10.27 3.44
CA ASN A 100 1.17 9.87 2.26
C ASN A 100 1.33 10.92 1.16
N LEU A 101 1.95 10.53 0.05
CA LEU A 101 2.23 11.42 -1.09
C LEU A 101 0.99 11.72 -1.94
N ARG A 102 -0.16 11.14 -1.62
CA ARG A 102 -1.47 11.34 -2.27
C ARG A 102 -2.48 11.96 -1.32
N SER A 103 -2.03 12.60 -0.24
CA SER A 103 -2.85 13.30 0.74
C SER A 103 -3.41 14.63 0.21
N MET A 104 -4.07 15.39 1.08
CA MET A 104 -4.69 16.68 0.78
C MET A 104 -3.74 17.67 0.06
N GLN A 105 -2.45 17.69 0.43
CA GLN A 105 -1.49 18.56 -0.25
C GLN A 105 -1.36 18.22 -1.73
N TRP A 106 -1.28 16.94 -2.08
CA TRP A 106 -1.23 16.51 -3.48
C TRP A 106 -2.50 16.89 -4.25
N TRP A 107 -3.67 16.82 -3.60
CA TRP A 107 -4.93 17.24 -4.22
C TRP A 107 -4.91 18.76 -4.52
N GLN A 108 -4.47 19.57 -3.54
CA GLN A 108 -4.35 21.03 -3.71
C GLN A 108 -3.40 21.42 -4.84
N GLU A 109 -2.33 20.67 -5.04
CA GLU A 109 -1.36 20.87 -6.12
C GLU A 109 -1.87 20.37 -7.47
N THR A 110 -2.64 19.26 -7.49
CA THR A 110 -3.02 18.55 -8.73
C THR A 110 -4.35 19.06 -9.30
N VAL A 111 -5.34 19.36 -8.46
CA VAL A 111 -6.66 19.79 -8.94
C VAL A 111 -6.59 21.00 -9.87
N PRO A 112 -5.84 22.07 -9.57
CA PRO A 112 -5.71 23.21 -10.49
C PRO A 112 -5.19 22.84 -11.89
N LEU A 113 -4.33 21.79 -11.98
CA LEU A 113 -3.77 21.32 -13.24
C LEU A 113 -4.82 20.57 -14.09
N ILE A 114 -5.80 19.95 -13.44
CA ILE A 114 -6.86 19.17 -14.11
C ILE A 114 -7.99 20.06 -14.60
N LEU A 115 -8.33 21.13 -13.88
CA LEU A 115 -9.48 21.99 -14.18
C LEU A 115 -9.57 22.45 -15.64
N PRO A 116 -8.47 22.80 -16.36
CA PRO A 116 -8.55 23.20 -17.77
C PRO A 116 -8.97 22.08 -18.71
N HIS A 117 -8.89 20.81 -18.28
CA HIS A 117 -9.08 19.62 -19.13
C HIS A 117 -10.41 18.90 -18.92
N ILE A 118 -11.28 19.43 -18.06
CA ILE A 118 -12.58 18.84 -17.73
C ILE A 118 -13.72 19.84 -17.99
N ASN A 119 -14.96 19.33 -18.14
CA ASN A 119 -16.14 20.18 -18.36
C ASN A 119 -16.60 20.88 -17.07
N GLU A 120 -17.54 21.87 -17.20
CA GLU A 120 -17.99 22.69 -16.06
C GLU A 120 -18.64 21.85 -14.95
N GLN A 121 -19.45 20.86 -15.29
CA GLN A 121 -20.08 19.97 -14.28
C GLN A 121 -19.04 19.19 -13.48
N GLN A 122 -18.00 18.69 -14.15
CA GLN A 122 -16.89 17.99 -13.49
C GLN A 122 -16.05 18.94 -12.62
N LYS A 123 -15.84 20.20 -13.06
CA LYS A 123 -15.15 21.22 -12.26
C LYS A 123 -15.92 21.52 -10.97
N GLU A 124 -17.22 21.74 -11.09
CA GLU A 124 -18.09 22.05 -9.95
C GLU A 124 -18.07 20.92 -8.92
N LEU A 125 -18.20 19.67 -9.39
CA LEU A 125 -18.10 18.49 -8.53
C LEU A 125 -16.73 18.41 -7.83
N LEU A 126 -15.64 18.55 -8.59
CA LEU A 126 -14.28 18.41 -8.07
C LEU A 126 -13.96 19.51 -7.04
N LEU A 127 -14.35 20.76 -7.32
CA LEU A 127 -14.13 21.88 -6.42
C LEU A 127 -14.98 21.76 -5.15
N SER A 128 -16.24 21.32 -5.27
CA SER A 128 -17.10 21.09 -4.10
C SER A 128 -16.55 20.00 -3.19
N GLU A 129 -16.04 18.92 -3.78
CA GLU A 129 -15.42 17.82 -3.04
C GLU A 129 -14.12 18.29 -2.35
N MET A 130 -13.27 19.04 -3.04
CA MET A 130 -12.07 19.64 -2.45
C MET A 130 -12.40 20.45 -1.20
N GLN A 131 -13.40 21.34 -1.27
CA GLN A 131 -13.83 22.16 -0.13
C GLN A 131 -14.37 21.29 1.03
N TYR A 132 -15.09 20.21 0.71
CA TYR A 132 -15.58 19.28 1.72
C TYR A 132 -14.41 18.57 2.42
N GLN A 133 -13.48 18.03 1.66
CA GLN A 133 -12.31 17.31 2.19
C GLN A 133 -11.40 18.24 3.01
N GLU A 134 -11.18 19.48 2.58
CA GLU A 134 -10.40 20.47 3.36
C GLU A 134 -11.04 20.74 4.73
N ARG A 135 -12.36 20.95 4.77
CA ARG A 135 -13.08 21.15 6.03
C ARG A 135 -13.03 19.91 6.93
N PHE A 136 -13.22 18.73 6.34
CA PHE A 136 -13.14 17.48 7.07
C PHE A 136 -11.73 17.25 7.64
N PHE A 137 -10.70 17.46 6.84
CA PHE A 137 -9.30 17.32 7.23
C PHE A 137 -8.93 18.25 8.41
N GLN A 138 -9.50 19.44 8.49
CA GLN A 138 -9.30 20.41 9.58
C GLN A 138 -10.17 20.12 10.82
N SER A 139 -11.14 19.21 10.73
CA SER A 139 -12.07 18.92 11.81
C SER A 139 -11.40 18.20 12.98
N SER A 140 -11.91 18.41 14.19
CA SER A 140 -11.50 17.66 15.39
C SER A 140 -11.75 16.15 15.25
N ILE A 141 -12.78 15.77 14.51
CA ILE A 141 -13.10 14.37 14.22
C ILE A 141 -11.93 13.74 13.45
N TYR A 142 -11.53 14.31 12.32
CA TYR A 142 -10.42 13.80 11.53
C TYR A 142 -9.12 13.77 12.34
N GLN A 143 -8.82 14.82 13.08
CA GLN A 143 -7.60 14.89 13.89
C GLN A 143 -7.53 13.80 14.96
N SER A 144 -8.66 13.38 15.52
CA SER A 144 -8.75 12.30 16.51
C SER A 144 -8.64 10.88 15.96
N LEU A 145 -8.75 10.70 14.62
CA LEU A 145 -8.66 9.39 14.00
C LEU A 145 -7.29 8.73 14.22
N PRO A 146 -7.24 7.41 14.38
CA PRO A 146 -5.99 6.68 14.46
C PRO A 146 -5.18 6.87 13.17
N ALA A 147 -3.84 6.93 13.32
CA ALA A 147 -2.92 7.18 12.23
C ALA A 147 -1.70 6.26 12.34
N GLY A 148 -1.04 6.05 11.21
CA GLY A 148 0.15 5.23 11.09
C GLY A 148 0.42 4.87 9.63
N PRO A 149 1.28 3.88 9.36
CA PRO A 149 1.48 3.38 8.02
C PRO A 149 0.18 2.87 7.40
N CYS A 150 -0.13 3.35 6.20
CA CYS A 150 -1.21 2.94 5.32
C CYS A 150 -0.62 2.35 4.05
N HIS A 151 -1.37 1.49 3.37
CA HIS A 151 -1.00 0.98 2.05
C HIS A 151 -1.09 2.07 0.98
N CYS A 152 -2.10 2.91 1.07
CA CYS A 152 -2.42 4.05 0.20
C CYS A 152 -2.76 3.71 -1.26
N ASP A 153 -2.83 2.42 -1.61
CA ASP A 153 -3.17 1.95 -2.97
C ASP A 153 -3.80 0.54 -2.93
N LEU A 154 -4.63 0.26 -1.92
CA LEU A 154 -5.19 -1.09 -1.70
C LEU A 154 -6.40 -1.37 -2.60
N PHE A 155 -6.19 -1.32 -3.92
CA PHE A 155 -7.18 -1.77 -4.89
C PHE A 155 -7.28 -3.31 -4.94
N ARG A 156 -8.37 -3.82 -5.50
CA ARG A 156 -8.64 -5.26 -5.65
C ARG A 156 -7.55 -6.03 -6.41
N ASP A 157 -6.82 -5.39 -7.29
CA ASP A 157 -5.70 -5.95 -8.05
C ASP A 157 -4.40 -6.02 -7.23
N ASN A 158 -4.33 -5.33 -6.08
CA ASN A 158 -3.23 -5.40 -5.12
C ASN A 158 -3.50 -6.37 -3.95
N VAL A 159 -4.57 -7.17 -4.05
CA VAL A 159 -4.96 -8.19 -3.07
C VAL A 159 -4.98 -9.56 -3.73
N LEU A 160 -4.36 -10.54 -3.09
CA LEU A 160 -4.37 -11.94 -3.54
C LEU A 160 -5.25 -12.81 -2.66
N PHE A 161 -5.96 -13.73 -3.30
CA PHE A 161 -6.72 -14.78 -2.64
C PHE A 161 -6.26 -16.15 -3.13
N THR A 162 -6.30 -17.15 -2.25
CA THR A 162 -5.98 -18.54 -2.57
C THR A 162 -7.02 -19.48 -1.96
N LEU A 163 -7.04 -20.71 -2.42
CA LEU A 163 -7.92 -21.75 -1.89
C LEU A 163 -7.17 -22.64 -0.90
N LYS A 164 -7.72 -22.81 0.29
CA LYS A 164 -7.25 -23.77 1.28
C LYS A 164 -8.44 -24.57 1.81
N ASN A 165 -8.43 -25.88 1.66
CA ASN A 165 -9.54 -26.76 2.04
C ASN A 165 -10.90 -26.31 1.46
N ASN A 166 -10.92 -25.93 0.18
CA ASN A 166 -12.07 -25.36 -0.53
C ASN A 166 -12.64 -24.05 0.05
N GLN A 167 -11.92 -23.38 0.93
CA GLN A 167 -12.26 -22.06 1.43
C GLN A 167 -11.34 -21.01 0.80
N THR A 168 -11.92 -19.90 0.37
CA THR A 168 -11.18 -18.73 -0.07
C THR A 168 -10.55 -18.06 1.14
N ILE A 169 -9.23 -17.93 1.11
CA ILE A 169 -8.47 -17.22 2.14
C ILE A 169 -7.64 -16.12 1.50
N LEU A 170 -7.37 -15.07 2.25
CA LEU A 170 -6.48 -14.00 1.82
C LEU A 170 -5.06 -14.54 1.66
N GLY A 171 -4.49 -14.39 0.45
CA GLY A 171 -3.09 -14.70 0.15
C GLY A 171 -2.13 -13.60 0.57
N GLY A 172 -2.60 -12.36 0.56
CA GLY A 172 -1.85 -11.19 1.06
C GLY A 172 -2.08 -9.91 0.26
N PHE A 173 -1.43 -8.83 0.73
CA PHE A 173 -1.38 -7.53 0.10
C PHE A 173 -0.02 -7.30 -0.54
N PHE A 174 0.04 -6.66 -1.70
CA PHE A 174 1.29 -6.34 -2.37
C PHE A 174 1.21 -4.94 -3.03
N ASP A 175 2.31 -4.50 -3.63
CA ASP A 175 2.47 -3.17 -4.23
C ASP A 175 2.41 -2.00 -3.23
N PHE A 176 3.29 -2.04 -2.22
CA PHE A 176 3.43 -1.03 -1.17
C PHE A 176 4.14 0.25 -1.60
N TYR A 177 4.37 0.48 -2.89
CA TYR A 177 5.21 1.60 -3.36
C TYR A 177 4.50 2.96 -3.39
N PHE A 178 3.27 3.01 -2.87
CA PHE A 178 2.54 4.22 -2.51
C PHE A 178 2.36 4.39 -0.99
N ALA A 179 2.79 3.41 -0.20
CA ALA A 179 2.60 3.41 1.24
C ALA A 179 3.14 4.67 1.92
N GLY A 180 2.44 5.14 2.94
CA GLY A 180 2.82 6.33 3.70
C GLY A 180 2.06 6.43 5.01
N ASN A 181 2.46 7.36 5.87
CA ASN A 181 1.74 7.63 7.10
C ASN A 181 0.55 8.55 6.84
N ASP A 182 -0.64 8.09 7.22
CA ASP A 182 -1.89 8.86 7.16
C ASP A 182 -2.86 8.37 8.25
N LYS A 183 -4.07 8.95 8.28
CA LYS A 183 -5.18 8.37 9.03
C LYS A 183 -5.56 7.03 8.41
N TRP A 184 -5.75 6.00 9.23
CA TRP A 184 -6.11 4.67 8.72
C TRP A 184 -7.41 4.65 7.91
N LEU A 185 -8.22 5.70 8.08
CA LEU A 185 -9.41 5.93 7.27
C LEU A 185 -9.08 6.01 5.76
N PHE A 186 -7.87 6.46 5.39
CA PHE A 186 -7.45 6.57 3.99
C PHE A 186 -7.47 5.23 3.26
N ASP A 187 -7.06 4.14 3.93
CA ASP A 187 -7.10 2.80 3.35
C ASP A 187 -8.51 2.19 3.29
N LEU A 188 -9.49 2.77 4.01
CA LEU A 188 -10.88 2.29 4.04
C LEU A 188 -11.77 3.00 3.03
N ALA A 189 -11.36 4.17 2.54
CA ALA A 189 -12.10 5.01 1.59
C ALA A 189 -11.80 4.61 0.14
#